data_434a3ff3e15e9a518e0dc39c009e54b6
#
_entry.id   434a3ff3e15e9a518e0dc39c009e54b6
#
_cell.length_a   1.000
_cell.length_b   1.000
_cell.length_c   1.000
_cell.angle_alpha   90.00
_cell.angle_beta   90.00
_cell.angle_gamma   90.00
#
_symmetry.space_group_name_H-M   'P 1'
#
loop_
_entity.id
_entity.type
_entity.pdbx_description
1 polymer ?
#
loop_
_entity_poly.entity_id
_entity_poly.type
_entity_poly.pdbx_seq_one_letter_code
_entity_poly.pdbx_strand_id
1 'polypeptide(L)'
;MKIARIYLRVSTDEQDLTRQNEIIENARNNGFYVAGIYKEKASGARADRPELQRMIDDLQLDEVVIAEHIDRISRLPLDSALALINSIKERGAKLAIPGIVDLTELANAQSGVAKVVLESVQDMLLKVALQLARDEYENRRKRQKEGIELAKRQGRYQGRTANLRLHKRIIEYRSRKTSIAETAKLCECSVSLVKAVWSKHKNK
;
A
#
# COMPACT_ATOMS: atom_id res chain seq x y z
N MET A 1 27.86 0.14 -16.15
CA MET A 1 27.16 0.81 -15.04
C MET A 1 25.80 0.15 -14.94
N LYS A 2 25.41 -0.42 -13.79
CA LYS A 2 24.10 -1.06 -13.62
C LYS A 2 23.04 0.03 -13.45
N ILE A 3 21.94 -0.05 -14.20
CA ILE A 3 20.84 0.92 -14.15
C ILE A 3 19.70 0.36 -13.32
N ALA A 4 19.16 1.14 -12.39
CA ALA A 4 18.07 0.73 -11.52
C ALA A 4 16.86 1.65 -11.63
N ARG A 5 15.67 1.07 -11.52
CA ARG A 5 14.40 1.76 -11.28
C ARG A 5 13.88 1.36 -9.91
N ILE A 6 13.55 2.34 -9.09
CA ILE A 6 13.13 2.11 -7.71
C ILE A 6 11.63 2.26 -7.60
N TYR A 7 10.96 1.21 -7.14
CA TYR A 7 9.53 1.22 -6.85
C TYR A 7 9.30 1.34 -5.34
N LEU A 8 8.57 2.39 -4.95
CA LEU A 8 8.26 2.71 -3.56
C LEU A 8 6.74 2.75 -3.39
N ARG A 9 6.22 1.92 -2.49
CA ARG A 9 4.81 1.98 -2.11
C ARG A 9 4.68 2.70 -0.78
N VAL A 10 4.10 3.89 -0.83
CA VAL A 10 4.03 4.81 0.31
C VAL A 10 2.65 4.79 0.97
N SER A 11 2.62 4.89 2.29
CA SER A 11 1.48 5.34 3.07
C SER A 11 1.58 6.86 3.29
N THR A 12 0.65 7.47 4.00
CA THR A 12 0.55 8.93 4.14
C THR A 12 1.54 9.56 5.14
N ASP A 13 2.44 8.80 5.77
CA ASP A 13 3.24 9.26 6.91
C ASP A 13 4.68 9.66 6.55
N GLU A 14 5.20 10.68 7.26
CA GLU A 14 6.57 11.19 7.16
C GLU A 14 7.67 10.12 7.42
N GLN A 15 7.36 9.07 8.18
CA GLN A 15 8.26 7.93 8.40
C GLN A 15 8.64 7.18 7.12
N ASP A 16 7.82 7.27 6.07
CA ASP A 16 8.12 6.67 4.77
C ASP A 16 9.24 7.41 4.01
N LEU A 17 9.46 8.71 4.28
CA LEU A 17 10.48 9.50 3.58
C LEU A 17 11.91 9.07 3.93
N THR A 18 12.19 8.80 5.20
CA THR A 18 13.52 8.35 5.65
C THR A 18 13.88 7.01 5.03
N ARG A 19 12.95 6.04 5.07
CA ARG A 19 13.15 4.72 4.46
C ARG A 19 13.32 4.78 2.94
N GLN A 20 12.59 5.68 2.28
CA GLN A 20 12.75 5.89 0.83
C GLN A 20 14.15 6.36 0.48
N ASN A 21 14.67 7.33 1.24
CA ASN A 21 16.01 7.82 1.03
C ASN A 21 17.07 6.74 1.27
N GLU A 22 16.91 5.92 2.31
CA GLU A 22 17.80 4.78 2.57
C GLU A 22 17.86 3.80 1.38
N ILE A 23 16.71 3.47 0.77
CA ILE A 23 16.68 2.57 -0.40
C ILE A 23 17.43 3.18 -1.59
N ILE A 24 17.25 4.48 -1.83
CA ILE A 24 17.89 5.20 -2.92
C ILE A 24 19.41 5.28 -2.69
N GLU A 25 19.83 5.62 -1.47
CA GLU A 25 21.24 5.70 -1.09
C GLU A 25 21.90 4.31 -1.16
N ASN A 26 21.25 3.28 -0.65
CA ASN A 26 21.74 1.90 -0.74
C ASN A 26 21.91 1.45 -2.20
N ALA A 27 20.98 1.78 -3.08
CA ALA A 27 21.11 1.47 -4.51
C ALA A 27 22.35 2.18 -5.10
N ARG A 28 22.54 3.45 -4.81
CA ARG A 28 23.73 4.23 -5.27
C ARG A 28 25.02 3.68 -4.72
N ASN A 29 25.08 3.35 -3.42
CA ASN A 29 26.24 2.78 -2.76
C ASN A 29 26.63 1.41 -3.33
N ASN A 30 25.64 0.65 -3.83
CA ASN A 30 25.86 -0.61 -4.54
C ASN A 30 26.18 -0.43 -6.05
N GLY A 31 26.52 0.79 -6.48
CA GLY A 31 26.97 1.09 -7.82
C GLY A 31 25.86 1.18 -8.89
N PHE A 32 24.59 1.31 -8.48
CA PHE A 32 23.49 1.52 -9.41
C PHE A 32 23.32 3.01 -9.77
N TYR A 33 23.09 3.27 -11.04
CA TYR A 33 22.52 4.53 -11.49
C TYR A 33 20.99 4.45 -11.38
N VAL A 34 20.40 5.33 -10.59
CA VAL A 34 18.94 5.37 -10.40
C VAL A 34 18.32 6.19 -11.54
N ALA A 35 17.77 5.51 -12.54
CA ALA A 35 17.14 6.13 -13.71
C ALA A 35 15.71 6.61 -13.46
N GLY A 36 15.02 6.04 -12.46
CA GLY A 36 13.65 6.46 -12.12
C GLY A 36 13.24 6.02 -10.72
N ILE A 37 12.36 6.82 -10.11
CA ILE A 37 11.74 6.54 -8.80
C ILE A 37 10.22 6.66 -8.97
N TYR A 38 9.52 5.58 -8.68
CA TYR A 38 8.07 5.46 -8.83
C TYR A 38 7.41 5.29 -7.47
N LYS A 39 6.62 6.29 -7.08
CA LYS A 39 5.99 6.37 -5.76
C LYS A 39 4.50 6.08 -5.86
N GLU A 40 4.09 4.91 -5.42
CA GLU A 40 2.70 4.44 -5.48
C GLU A 40 1.98 4.66 -4.16
N LYS A 41 0.84 5.33 -4.20
CA LYS A 41 -0.04 5.50 -3.03
C LYS A 41 -1.24 4.56 -3.13
N ALA A 42 -0.98 3.27 -3.18
CA ALA A 42 -2.02 2.24 -3.27
C ALA A 42 -1.69 1.01 -2.43
N SER A 43 -2.70 0.18 -2.17
CA SER A 43 -2.49 -1.12 -1.53
C SER A 43 -1.82 -2.10 -2.51
N GLY A 44 -0.83 -2.87 -2.04
CA GLY A 44 -0.21 -3.95 -2.83
C GLY A 44 -1.18 -5.09 -3.23
N ALA A 45 -2.38 -5.13 -2.65
CA ALA A 45 -3.44 -6.07 -3.00
C ALA A 45 -4.39 -5.55 -4.10
N ARG A 46 -4.14 -4.34 -4.66
CA ARG A 46 -4.87 -3.81 -5.82
C ARG A 46 -4.07 -4.05 -7.08
N ALA A 47 -4.76 -4.39 -8.18
CA ALA A 47 -4.16 -4.51 -9.50
C ALA A 47 -3.93 -3.12 -10.14
N ASP A 48 -4.86 -2.17 -9.90
CA ASP A 48 -4.79 -0.81 -10.39
C ASP A 48 -3.74 -0.01 -9.61
N ARG A 49 -2.54 0.13 -10.23
CA ARG A 49 -1.37 0.82 -9.69
C ARG A 49 -0.64 1.55 -10.82
N PRO A 50 -1.02 2.80 -11.09
CA PRO A 50 -0.52 3.55 -12.25
C PRO A 50 0.99 3.76 -12.22
N GLU A 51 1.59 4.00 -11.06
CA GLU A 51 3.03 4.21 -10.96
C GLU A 51 3.83 2.92 -11.20
N LEU A 52 3.30 1.76 -10.77
CA LEU A 52 3.90 0.47 -11.09
C LEU A 52 3.81 0.18 -12.59
N GLN A 53 2.67 0.44 -13.20
CA GLN A 53 2.49 0.25 -14.63
C GLN A 53 3.43 1.17 -15.43
N ARG A 54 3.50 2.45 -15.06
CA ARG A 54 4.44 3.40 -15.66
C ARG A 54 5.89 2.93 -15.53
N MET A 55 6.28 2.41 -14.37
CA MET A 55 7.61 1.83 -14.20
C MET A 55 7.86 0.69 -15.18
N ILE A 56 6.90 -0.24 -15.33
CA ILE A 56 7.03 -1.39 -16.23
C ILE A 56 7.13 -0.92 -17.70
N ASP A 57 6.36 0.10 -18.08
CA ASP A 57 6.40 0.65 -19.43
C ASP A 57 7.72 1.37 -19.75
N ASP A 58 8.32 2.01 -18.76
CA ASP A 58 9.62 2.69 -18.86
C ASP A 58 10.83 1.74 -18.85
N LEU A 59 10.66 0.45 -18.43
CA LEU A 59 11.76 -0.51 -18.31
C LEU A 59 12.47 -0.74 -19.65
N GLN A 60 13.80 -0.80 -19.57
CA GLN A 60 14.68 -1.17 -20.67
C GLN A 60 15.41 -2.48 -20.37
N LEU A 61 16.01 -3.04 -21.42
CA LEU A 61 16.80 -4.27 -21.32
C LEU A 61 17.92 -4.14 -20.28
N ASP A 62 18.13 -5.19 -19.48
CA ASP A 62 19.14 -5.29 -18.41
C ASP A 62 19.01 -4.27 -17.26
N GLU A 63 17.94 -3.49 -17.20
CA GLU A 63 17.66 -2.66 -16.03
C GLU A 63 17.23 -3.52 -14.81
N VAL A 64 17.40 -2.96 -13.61
CA VAL A 64 17.08 -3.64 -12.36
C VAL A 64 15.97 -2.90 -11.63
N VAL A 65 14.87 -3.60 -11.35
CA VAL A 65 13.80 -3.10 -10.47
C VAL A 65 14.18 -3.37 -9.02
N ILE A 66 14.27 -2.31 -8.23
CA ILE A 66 14.56 -2.37 -6.79
C ILE A 66 13.30 -2.02 -6.00
N ALA A 67 12.94 -2.86 -5.03
CA ALA A 67 11.89 -2.59 -4.06
C ALA A 67 12.33 -3.01 -2.66
N GLU A 68 11.74 -2.40 -1.62
CA GLU A 68 12.06 -2.68 -0.21
C GLU A 68 11.84 -4.16 0.16
N HIS A 69 10.72 -4.70 -0.26
CA HIS A 69 10.30 -6.09 -0.03
C HIS A 69 9.38 -6.55 -1.17
N ILE A 70 9.21 -7.85 -1.32
CA ILE A 70 8.31 -8.44 -2.34
C ILE A 70 6.86 -8.01 -2.15
N ASP A 71 6.41 -7.76 -0.92
CA ASP A 71 5.07 -7.30 -0.59
C ASP A 71 4.80 -5.86 -1.06
N ARG A 72 5.83 -5.08 -1.37
CA ARG A 72 5.70 -3.78 -2.04
C ARG A 72 5.33 -3.97 -3.49
N ILE A 73 5.93 -4.95 -4.16
CA ILE A 73 5.62 -5.31 -5.55
C ILE A 73 4.23 -5.93 -5.66
N SER A 74 3.91 -6.96 -4.85
CA SER A 74 2.60 -7.60 -4.94
C SER A 74 2.14 -8.25 -3.64
N ARG A 75 0.82 -8.19 -3.41
CA ARG A 75 0.03 -8.98 -2.46
C ARG A 75 -1.22 -9.54 -3.15
N LEU A 76 -1.18 -9.59 -4.47
CA LEU A 76 -2.22 -10.18 -5.30
C LEU A 76 -2.27 -11.71 -5.11
N PRO A 77 -3.35 -12.39 -5.53
CA PRO A 77 -3.33 -13.84 -5.70
C PRO A 77 -2.12 -14.27 -6.55
N LEU A 78 -1.60 -15.48 -6.28
CA LEU A 78 -0.31 -15.94 -6.83
C LEU A 78 -0.22 -15.79 -8.36
N ASP A 79 -1.26 -16.23 -9.09
CA ASP A 79 -1.26 -16.17 -10.57
C ASP A 79 -1.14 -14.72 -11.08
N SER A 80 -1.89 -13.79 -10.46
CA SER A 80 -1.82 -12.36 -10.82
C SER A 80 -0.49 -11.74 -10.44
N ALA A 81 0.12 -12.18 -9.33
CA ALA A 81 1.43 -11.73 -8.91
C ALA A 81 2.53 -12.24 -9.85
N LEU A 82 2.43 -13.50 -10.30
CA LEU A 82 3.35 -14.09 -11.30
C LEU A 82 3.22 -13.39 -12.66
N ALA A 83 1.99 -13.11 -13.11
CA ALA A 83 1.78 -12.37 -14.35
C ALA A 83 2.46 -10.98 -14.29
N LEU A 84 2.36 -10.28 -13.16
CA LEU A 84 3.04 -9.01 -12.94
C LEU A 84 4.58 -9.14 -12.99
N ILE A 85 5.14 -10.17 -12.34
CA ILE A 85 6.59 -10.41 -12.38
C ILE A 85 7.04 -10.77 -13.81
N ASN A 86 6.25 -11.56 -14.53
CA ASN A 86 6.54 -11.91 -15.90
C ASN A 86 6.56 -10.67 -16.81
N SER A 87 5.65 -9.71 -16.64
CA SER A 87 5.68 -8.46 -17.41
C SER A 87 6.97 -7.66 -17.20
N ILE A 88 7.57 -7.71 -16.00
CA ILE A 88 8.88 -7.10 -15.75
C ILE A 88 9.99 -7.91 -16.48
N LYS A 89 9.95 -9.24 -16.37
CA LYS A 89 10.94 -10.12 -17.04
C LYS A 89 10.88 -10.03 -18.58
N GLU A 90 9.68 -9.90 -19.16
CA GLU A 90 9.46 -9.74 -20.60
C GLU A 90 10.07 -8.45 -21.17
N ARG A 91 10.22 -7.41 -20.35
CA ARG A 91 10.98 -6.19 -20.69
C ARG A 91 12.51 -6.41 -20.63
N GLY A 92 12.97 -7.61 -20.27
CA GLY A 92 14.38 -7.93 -20.07
C GLY A 92 14.97 -7.38 -18.78
N ALA A 93 14.13 -6.91 -17.86
CA ALA A 93 14.57 -6.38 -16.57
C ALA A 93 14.68 -7.46 -15.51
N LYS A 94 15.54 -7.22 -14.52
CA LYS A 94 15.78 -8.09 -13.36
C LYS A 94 15.11 -7.52 -12.13
N LEU A 95 14.80 -8.36 -11.16
CA LEU A 95 14.18 -7.94 -9.91
C LEU A 95 15.18 -8.13 -8.76
N ALA A 96 15.57 -7.04 -8.10
CA ALA A 96 16.43 -7.06 -6.91
C ALA A 96 15.61 -6.67 -5.67
N ILE A 97 15.30 -7.67 -4.84
CA ILE A 97 14.53 -7.50 -3.61
C ILE A 97 15.34 -8.07 -2.45
N PRO A 98 15.63 -7.28 -1.41
CA PRO A 98 16.31 -7.77 -0.21
C PRO A 98 15.57 -8.98 0.40
N GLY A 99 16.33 -9.98 0.81
CA GLY A 99 15.79 -11.22 1.38
C GLY A 99 15.35 -12.29 0.37
N ILE A 100 15.37 -11.98 -0.94
CA ILE A 100 15.25 -12.98 -1.99
C ILE A 100 16.63 -13.19 -2.60
N VAL A 101 17.11 -14.42 -2.53
CA VAL A 101 18.42 -14.77 -3.12
C VAL A 101 18.32 -14.62 -4.64
N ASP A 102 19.21 -13.81 -5.21
CA ASP A 102 19.34 -13.69 -6.68
C ASP A 102 20.42 -14.67 -7.18
N LEU A 103 19.97 -15.71 -7.85
CA LEU A 103 20.82 -16.73 -8.45
C LEU A 103 21.13 -16.46 -9.93
N THR A 104 20.70 -15.33 -10.48
CA THR A 104 20.77 -15.05 -11.93
C THR A 104 22.22 -15.05 -12.43
N GLU A 105 23.15 -14.43 -11.70
CA GLU A 105 24.56 -14.42 -12.10
C GLU A 105 25.18 -15.84 -12.06
N LEU A 106 24.81 -16.61 -11.01
CA LEU A 106 25.27 -18.00 -10.89
C LEU A 106 24.70 -18.88 -12.01
N ALA A 107 23.43 -18.73 -12.35
CA ALA A 107 22.77 -19.45 -13.44
C ALA A 107 23.37 -19.09 -14.79
N ASN A 108 23.70 -17.81 -15.02
CA ASN A 108 24.32 -17.36 -16.27
C ASN A 108 25.77 -17.85 -16.44
N ALA A 109 26.48 -18.10 -15.34
CA ALA A 109 27.83 -18.67 -15.36
C ALA A 109 27.86 -20.20 -15.62
N GLN A 110 26.68 -20.84 -15.61
CA GLN A 110 26.56 -22.29 -15.80
C GLN A 110 25.91 -22.62 -17.16
N SER A 111 26.03 -23.88 -17.57
CA SER A 111 25.39 -24.43 -18.77
C SER A 111 24.74 -25.77 -18.48
N GLY A 112 23.88 -26.24 -19.38
CA GLY A 112 23.21 -27.54 -19.26
C GLY A 112 22.32 -27.67 -18.02
N VAL A 113 22.38 -28.80 -17.35
CA VAL A 113 21.49 -29.15 -16.22
C VAL A 113 21.66 -28.19 -15.03
N ALA A 114 22.90 -27.76 -14.75
CA ALA A 114 23.17 -26.86 -13.63
C ALA A 114 22.45 -25.53 -13.80
N LYS A 115 22.42 -24.95 -15.00
CA LYS A 115 21.67 -23.72 -15.30
C LYS A 115 20.18 -23.90 -15.07
N VAL A 116 19.61 -25.00 -15.62
CA VAL A 116 18.15 -25.28 -15.46
C VAL A 116 17.75 -25.44 -14.00
N VAL A 117 18.58 -26.11 -13.19
CA VAL A 117 18.33 -26.26 -11.74
C VAL A 117 18.34 -24.91 -11.04
N LEU A 118 19.35 -24.06 -11.29
CA LEU A 118 19.45 -22.74 -10.64
C LEU A 118 18.27 -21.82 -11.01
N GLU A 119 17.88 -21.79 -12.28
CA GLU A 119 16.71 -21.04 -12.73
C GLU A 119 15.42 -21.54 -12.07
N SER A 120 15.26 -22.88 -11.96
CA SER A 120 14.09 -23.48 -11.31
C SER A 120 14.03 -23.17 -9.82
N VAL A 121 15.17 -23.19 -9.13
CA VAL A 121 15.27 -22.81 -7.71
C VAL A 121 14.93 -21.32 -7.53
N GLN A 122 15.45 -20.45 -8.39
CA GLN A 122 15.14 -19.02 -8.38
C GLN A 122 13.62 -18.78 -8.53
N ASP A 123 12.98 -19.41 -9.49
CA ASP A 123 11.54 -19.27 -9.71
C ASP A 123 10.72 -19.85 -8.55
N MET A 124 11.16 -20.96 -7.94
CA MET A 124 10.52 -21.50 -6.75
C MET A 124 10.61 -20.55 -5.56
N LEU A 125 11.79 -19.98 -5.28
CA LEU A 125 11.98 -19.02 -4.18
C LEU A 125 11.09 -17.78 -4.37
N LEU A 126 10.98 -17.27 -5.58
CA LEU A 126 10.13 -16.14 -5.90
C LEU A 126 8.65 -16.47 -5.68
N LYS A 127 8.17 -17.63 -6.11
CA LYS A 127 6.79 -18.10 -5.89
C LYS A 127 6.47 -18.22 -4.40
N VAL A 128 7.37 -18.81 -3.63
CA VAL A 128 7.23 -18.94 -2.17
C VAL A 128 7.16 -17.57 -1.51
N ALA A 129 8.03 -16.63 -1.88
CA ALA A 129 8.04 -15.29 -1.33
C ALA A 129 6.74 -14.51 -1.65
N LEU A 130 6.22 -14.62 -2.87
CA LEU A 130 4.94 -14.03 -3.28
C LEU A 130 3.76 -14.61 -2.49
N GLN A 131 3.73 -15.94 -2.31
CA GLN A 131 2.68 -16.59 -1.53
C GLN A 131 2.72 -16.18 -0.06
N LEU A 132 3.90 -16.15 0.56
CA LEU A 132 4.06 -15.68 1.94
C LEU A 132 3.57 -14.24 2.13
N ALA A 133 3.89 -13.35 1.19
CA ALA A 133 3.42 -11.96 1.23
C ALA A 133 1.88 -11.87 1.12
N ARG A 134 1.25 -12.75 0.35
CA ARG A 134 -0.20 -12.87 0.25
C ARG A 134 -0.81 -13.41 1.53
N ASP A 135 -0.29 -14.51 2.06
CA ASP A 135 -0.79 -15.16 3.28
C ASP A 135 -0.71 -14.20 4.49
N GLU A 136 0.39 -13.47 4.62
CA GLU A 136 0.54 -12.46 5.67
C GLU A 136 -0.52 -11.34 5.55
N TYR A 137 -0.78 -10.88 4.33
CA TYR A 137 -1.82 -9.89 4.10
C TYR A 137 -3.21 -10.42 4.47
N GLU A 138 -3.57 -11.63 4.07
CA GLU A 138 -4.85 -12.25 4.38
C GLU A 138 -5.02 -12.50 5.88
N ASN A 139 -4.00 -13.02 6.54
CA ASN A 139 -3.97 -13.25 7.97
C ASN A 139 -4.13 -11.95 8.77
N ARG A 140 -3.51 -10.86 8.31
CA ARG A 140 -3.67 -9.52 8.92
C ARG A 140 -5.10 -9.01 8.77
N ARG A 141 -5.70 -9.16 7.58
CA ARG A 141 -7.10 -8.79 7.35
C ARG A 141 -8.07 -9.60 8.19
N LYS A 142 -7.84 -10.91 8.31
CA LYS A 142 -8.65 -11.82 9.13
C LYS A 142 -8.62 -11.38 10.58
N ARG A 143 -7.43 -11.21 11.16
CA ARG A 143 -7.26 -10.73 12.55
C ARG A 143 -7.91 -9.37 12.79
N GLN A 144 -7.80 -8.44 11.85
CA GLN A 144 -8.46 -7.13 11.93
C GLN A 144 -9.99 -7.28 11.97
N LYS A 145 -10.57 -8.11 11.11
CA LYS A 145 -12.01 -8.37 11.06
C LYS A 145 -12.50 -8.98 12.37
N GLU A 146 -11.82 -10.02 12.86
CA GLU A 146 -12.13 -10.68 14.13
C GLU A 146 -12.05 -9.71 15.31
N GLY A 147 -11.02 -8.86 15.34
CA GLY A 147 -10.85 -7.82 16.38
C GLY A 147 -11.98 -6.79 16.35
N ILE A 148 -12.44 -6.36 15.17
CA ILE A 148 -13.58 -5.45 15.01
C ILE A 148 -14.87 -6.13 15.51
N GLU A 149 -15.10 -7.39 15.17
CA GLU A 149 -16.28 -8.13 15.60
C GLU A 149 -16.30 -8.31 17.14
N LEU A 150 -15.16 -8.65 17.73
CA LEU A 150 -15.02 -8.74 19.18
C LEU A 150 -15.28 -7.40 19.87
N ALA A 151 -14.71 -6.30 19.34
CA ALA A 151 -14.93 -4.97 19.88
C ALA A 151 -16.41 -4.53 19.78
N LYS A 152 -17.11 -4.90 18.69
CA LYS A 152 -18.55 -4.68 18.55
C LYS A 152 -19.36 -5.45 19.59
N ARG A 153 -19.06 -6.75 19.80
CA ARG A 153 -19.72 -7.57 20.83
C ARG A 153 -19.50 -7.04 22.25
N GLN A 154 -18.34 -6.46 22.50
CA GLN A 154 -17.98 -5.82 23.79
C GLN A 154 -18.52 -4.38 23.94
N GLY A 155 -19.28 -3.87 22.95
CA GLY A 155 -19.81 -2.50 22.97
C GLY A 155 -18.75 -1.40 22.86
N ARG A 156 -17.48 -1.76 22.54
CA ARG A 156 -16.37 -0.81 22.41
C ARG A 156 -16.37 -0.06 21.06
N TYR A 157 -17.06 -0.59 20.06
CA TYR A 157 -17.13 -0.03 18.73
C TYR A 157 -18.32 0.92 18.60
N GLN A 158 -18.18 2.13 19.17
CA GLN A 158 -19.27 3.11 19.25
C GLN A 158 -19.24 4.14 18.09
N GLY A 159 -18.33 3.98 17.14
CA GLY A 159 -18.13 4.95 16.07
C GLY A 159 -17.48 6.25 16.56
N ARG A 160 -17.62 7.31 15.77
CA ARG A 160 -17.10 8.63 16.13
C ARG A 160 -17.93 9.24 17.28
N THR A 161 -17.29 9.57 18.38
CA THR A 161 -17.94 10.25 19.52
C THR A 161 -18.55 11.58 19.08
N ALA A 162 -19.80 11.83 19.51
CA ALA A 162 -20.47 13.07 19.20
C ALA A 162 -19.78 14.26 19.91
N ASN A 163 -19.60 15.35 19.20
CA ASN A 163 -19.12 16.59 19.80
C ASN A 163 -20.23 17.24 20.61
N LEU A 164 -20.34 16.87 21.89
CA LEU A 164 -21.39 17.31 22.77
C LEU A 164 -21.41 18.85 22.97
N ARG A 165 -20.25 19.53 22.90
CA ARG A 165 -20.17 21.00 22.97
C ARG A 165 -20.84 21.63 21.75
N LEU A 166 -20.54 21.11 20.54
CA LEU A 166 -21.17 21.55 19.30
C LEU A 166 -22.69 21.29 19.33
N HIS A 167 -23.11 20.11 19.79
CA HIS A 167 -24.52 19.77 19.91
C HIS A 167 -25.26 20.73 20.86
N LYS A 168 -24.70 21.10 22.02
CA LYS A 168 -25.27 22.07 22.94
C LYS A 168 -25.43 23.44 22.26
N ARG A 169 -24.40 23.93 21.55
CA ARG A 169 -24.50 25.22 20.82
C ARG A 169 -25.61 25.20 19.76
N ILE A 170 -25.70 24.12 18.99
CA ILE A 170 -26.77 23.95 17.99
C ILE A 170 -28.17 24.05 18.66
N ILE A 171 -28.36 23.32 19.75
CA ILE A 171 -29.63 23.32 20.48
C ILE A 171 -29.95 24.72 20.99
N GLU A 172 -28.99 25.43 21.58
CA GLU A 172 -29.16 26.80 22.10
C GLU A 172 -29.59 27.77 21.01
N TYR A 173 -28.90 27.82 19.86
CA TYR A 173 -29.29 28.70 18.76
C TYR A 173 -30.67 28.35 18.20
N ARG A 174 -31.00 27.07 18.05
CA ARG A 174 -32.29 26.59 17.55
C ARG A 174 -33.42 26.90 18.55
N SER A 175 -33.19 26.85 19.84
CA SER A 175 -34.16 27.25 20.90
C SER A 175 -34.46 28.74 20.85
N ARG A 176 -33.51 29.57 20.43
CA ARG A 176 -33.69 30.99 20.16
C ARG A 176 -34.35 31.32 18.82
N LYS A 177 -34.94 30.32 18.13
CA LYS A 177 -35.62 30.43 16.83
C LYS A 177 -34.68 30.81 15.64
N THR A 178 -33.33 30.76 15.81
CA THR A 178 -32.38 31.00 14.71
C THR A 178 -32.63 29.98 13.58
N SER A 179 -32.54 30.40 12.34
CA SER A 179 -32.76 29.50 11.19
C SER A 179 -31.73 28.34 11.13
N ILE A 180 -32.07 27.24 10.45
CA ILE A 180 -31.15 26.09 10.33
C ILE A 180 -29.87 26.50 9.58
N ALA A 181 -30.01 27.27 8.50
CA ALA A 181 -28.88 27.72 7.69
C ALA A 181 -27.95 28.66 8.48
N GLU A 182 -28.52 29.60 9.26
CA GLU A 182 -27.77 30.52 10.09
C GLU A 182 -27.11 29.81 11.27
N THR A 183 -27.80 28.84 11.92
CA THR A 183 -27.23 28.01 12.97
C THR A 183 -26.01 27.20 12.42
N ALA A 184 -26.09 26.68 11.20
CA ALA A 184 -24.99 25.98 10.59
C ALA A 184 -23.78 26.89 10.38
N LYS A 185 -23.98 28.15 9.94
CA LYS A 185 -22.89 29.14 9.81
C LYS A 185 -22.29 29.50 11.19
N LEU A 186 -23.09 29.80 12.18
CA LEU A 186 -22.64 30.21 13.53
C LEU A 186 -21.91 29.08 14.28
N CYS A 187 -22.29 27.84 13.98
CA CYS A 187 -21.67 26.65 14.58
C CYS A 187 -20.56 26.04 13.74
N GLU A 188 -20.25 26.61 12.57
CA GLU A 188 -19.25 26.09 11.62
C GLU A 188 -19.44 24.60 11.29
N CYS A 189 -20.67 24.20 10.98
CA CYS A 189 -21.04 22.83 10.75
C CYS A 189 -22.03 22.67 9.58
N SER A 190 -22.23 21.43 9.14
CA SER A 190 -23.16 21.18 8.04
C SER A 190 -24.63 21.36 8.46
N VAL A 191 -25.44 21.80 7.52
CA VAL A 191 -26.92 21.92 7.69
C VAL A 191 -27.53 20.54 8.06
N SER A 192 -27.02 19.44 7.54
CA SER A 192 -27.47 18.09 7.89
C SER A 192 -27.22 17.74 9.36
N LEU A 193 -26.10 18.16 9.93
CA LEU A 193 -25.82 17.97 11.35
C LEU A 193 -26.79 18.77 12.23
N VAL A 194 -27.07 20.04 11.88
CA VAL A 194 -28.04 20.88 12.61
C VAL A 194 -29.41 20.20 12.59
N LYS A 195 -29.89 19.73 11.44
CA LYS A 195 -31.17 19.01 11.33
C LYS A 195 -31.19 17.75 12.20
N ALA A 196 -30.16 16.94 12.16
CA ALA A 196 -30.07 15.70 12.93
C ALA A 196 -30.05 15.92 14.44
N VAL A 197 -29.26 16.91 14.92
CA VAL A 197 -29.17 17.24 16.35
C VAL A 197 -30.47 17.84 16.85
N TRP A 198 -31.09 18.74 16.08
CA TRP A 198 -32.35 19.37 16.46
C TRP A 198 -33.54 18.40 16.49
N SER A 199 -33.61 17.49 15.50
CA SER A 199 -34.63 16.44 15.48
C SER A 199 -34.54 15.53 16.71
N LYS A 200 -33.33 15.07 17.06
CA LYS A 200 -33.09 14.24 18.26
C LYS A 200 -33.44 14.98 19.56
N HIS A 201 -33.30 16.30 19.61
CA HIS A 201 -33.66 17.09 20.78
C HIS A 201 -35.16 17.28 20.93
N LYS A 202 -35.91 17.41 19.82
CA LYS A 202 -37.38 17.54 19.86
C LYS A 202 -38.10 16.25 20.25
N ASN A 203 -37.47 15.09 19.99
CA ASN A 203 -38.05 13.77 20.26
C ASN A 203 -37.64 13.20 21.64
N LYS A 204 -37.00 13.99 22.48
CA LYS A 204 -36.79 13.78 23.91
C LYS A 204 -37.69 14.61 24.75
#